data_43edde68c928ebf46c2e18443f9d0de7
#
_entry.id   43edde68c928ebf46c2e18443f9d0de7
#
_cell.length_a   1.000
_cell.length_b   1.000
_cell.length_c   1.000
_cell.angle_alpha   90.00
_cell.angle_beta   90.00
_cell.angle_gamma   90.00
#
_symmetry.space_group_name_H-M   'P 1'
#
loop_
_entity.id
_entity.type
_entity.pdbx_description
1 polymer ?
#
loop_
_entity_poly.entity_id
_entity_poly.type
_entity_poly.pdbx_seq_one_letter_code
_entity_poly.pdbx_strand_id
1 'polypeptide(L)'
;MILDKLFQLMAEKQASDIFISAGTPIHIKIQGNTMPVNQQTMLPDMIEKIAYELMSPEQTKAFEATMEMNLSFGVPQIGNFRVNIFRQRGSISIVVRFILGNIPQLSALDLPPVLGDLIMEKRGLVLIVGATGSGKSTTIASMLDHRNTNRAGHILTVEDPIEFLFKHKKSIVNQREIGMDTLDWAAALKNAMRQAPDCILIGEIRDREAMAAALAYAQTGHLCLATLH
;
A
#
# COMPACT_ATOMS: atom_id res chain seq x y z
N MET A 1 7.35 13.30 19.73
CA MET A 1 8.59 12.92 18.99
C MET A 1 8.74 13.78 17.74
N ILE A 2 9.94 13.84 17.14
CA ILE A 2 10.15 14.62 15.91
C ILE A 2 9.31 14.07 14.76
N LEU A 3 9.13 12.75 14.74
CA LEU A 3 8.34 12.03 13.73
C LEU A 3 6.85 12.38 13.75
N ASP A 4 6.23 12.53 14.91
CA ASP A 4 4.81 12.90 15.01
C ASP A 4 4.52 14.22 14.29
N LYS A 5 5.43 15.19 14.46
CA LYS A 5 5.33 16.48 13.77
C LYS A 5 5.51 16.35 12.27
N LEU A 6 6.39 15.45 11.83
CA LEU A 6 6.60 15.17 10.40
C LEU A 6 5.40 14.49 9.79
N PHE A 7 4.79 13.51 10.46
CA PHE A 7 3.58 12.83 9.98
C PHE A 7 2.40 13.78 9.89
N GLN A 8 2.24 14.64 10.90
CA GLN A 8 1.21 15.69 10.87
C GLN A 8 1.43 16.65 9.70
N LEU A 9 2.67 17.10 9.49
CA LEU A 9 3.02 17.96 8.37
C LEU A 9 2.74 17.29 7.01
N MET A 10 3.03 15.98 6.88
CA MET A 10 2.71 15.23 5.65
C MET A 10 1.21 15.26 5.37
N ALA A 11 0.39 14.99 6.38
CA ALA A 11 -1.06 14.99 6.23
C ALA A 11 -1.62 16.38 5.90
N GLU A 12 -1.18 17.42 6.62
CA GLU A 12 -1.61 18.81 6.40
C GLU A 12 -1.24 19.34 5.01
N LYS A 13 -0.05 19.00 4.53
CA LYS A 13 0.47 19.43 3.23
C LYS A 13 0.11 18.49 2.08
N GLN A 14 -0.57 17.37 2.37
CA GLN A 14 -0.82 16.30 1.40
C GLN A 14 0.47 15.84 0.68
N ALA A 15 1.53 15.72 1.46
CA ALA A 15 2.83 15.31 0.95
C ALA A 15 2.87 13.81 0.68
N SER A 16 3.51 13.40 -0.39
CA SER A 16 3.64 11.98 -0.73
C SER A 16 4.76 11.29 0.04
N ASP A 17 5.91 11.95 0.19
CA ASP A 17 7.10 11.33 0.76
C ASP A 17 7.88 12.32 1.65
N ILE A 18 8.59 11.76 2.64
CA ILE A 18 9.67 12.43 3.39
C ILE A 18 10.96 11.64 3.20
N PHE A 19 12.07 12.37 3.07
CA PHE A 19 13.41 11.81 2.94
C PHE A 19 14.29 12.32 4.08
N ILE A 20 14.89 11.40 4.83
CA ILE A 20 15.80 11.68 5.93
C ILE A 20 17.14 11.02 5.61
N SER A 21 18.15 11.83 5.25
CA SER A 21 19.47 11.36 4.85
C SER A 21 20.55 12.21 5.48
N ALA A 22 21.72 11.63 5.75
CA ALA A 22 22.85 12.33 6.34
C ALA A 22 23.42 13.40 5.40
N GLY A 23 23.85 14.52 5.97
CA GLY A 23 24.48 15.61 5.24
C GLY A 23 23.53 16.59 4.55
N THR A 24 22.22 16.42 4.74
CA THR A 24 21.18 17.30 4.18
C THR A 24 20.05 17.52 5.20
N PRO A 25 19.25 18.59 5.09
CA PRO A 25 18.02 18.73 5.84
C PRO A 25 17.01 17.63 5.51
N ILE A 26 16.02 17.43 6.38
CA ILE A 26 14.85 16.60 6.05
C ILE A 26 14.12 17.23 4.87
N HIS A 27 13.83 16.42 3.85
CA HIS A 27 13.09 16.86 2.67
C HIS A 27 11.69 16.26 2.66
N ILE A 28 10.75 17.04 2.14
CA ILE A 28 9.36 16.64 1.92
C ILE A 28 8.99 16.78 0.44
N LYS A 29 8.21 15.85 -0.08
CA LYS A 29 7.75 15.87 -1.48
C LYS A 29 6.27 16.21 -1.54
N ILE A 30 5.95 17.35 -2.18
CA ILE A 30 4.59 17.86 -2.35
C ILE A 30 4.33 18.05 -3.84
N GLN A 31 3.30 17.41 -4.38
CA GLN A 31 2.93 17.49 -5.80
C GLN A 31 4.13 17.25 -6.75
N GLY A 32 4.97 16.27 -6.41
CA GLY A 32 6.15 15.91 -7.19
C GLY A 32 7.41 16.76 -6.92
N ASN A 33 7.29 17.88 -6.22
CA ASN A 33 8.41 18.76 -5.91
C ASN A 33 9.00 18.42 -4.53
N THR A 34 10.31 18.21 -4.47
CA THR A 34 11.05 17.93 -3.23
C THR A 34 11.67 19.21 -2.69
N MET A 35 11.40 19.55 -1.42
CA MET A 35 11.89 20.75 -0.78
C MET A 35 12.31 20.47 0.67
N PRO A 36 13.24 21.22 1.25
CA PRO A 36 13.63 21.05 2.64
C PRO A 36 12.52 21.51 3.59
N VAL A 37 12.31 20.75 4.68
CA VAL A 37 11.37 21.10 5.75
C VAL A 37 11.92 22.26 6.61
N ASN A 38 13.23 22.27 6.82
CA ASN A 38 13.97 23.31 7.56
C ASN A 38 15.39 23.40 7.04
N GLN A 39 16.25 24.16 7.71
CA GLN A 39 17.67 24.32 7.33
C GLN A 39 18.61 23.43 8.14
N GLN A 40 18.11 22.63 9.07
CA GLN A 40 18.92 21.81 9.95
C GLN A 40 19.43 20.56 9.20
N THR A 41 20.72 20.48 9.00
CA THR A 41 21.39 19.30 8.42
C THR A 41 21.33 18.13 9.40
N MET A 42 20.92 16.98 8.91
CA MET A 42 20.85 15.74 9.67
C MET A 42 22.24 15.10 9.76
N LEU A 43 22.66 14.77 10.97
CA LEU A 43 23.87 14.01 11.23
C LEU A 43 23.55 12.48 11.25
N PRO A 44 24.53 11.61 10.93
CA PRO A 44 24.33 10.16 10.95
C PRO A 44 23.71 9.63 12.25
N ASP A 45 24.24 10.05 13.40
CA ASP A 45 23.77 9.61 14.73
C ASP A 45 22.32 10.03 15.02
N MET A 46 21.87 11.17 14.49
CA MET A 46 20.50 11.64 14.63
C MET A 46 19.53 10.72 13.87
N ILE A 47 19.93 10.29 12.67
CA ILE A 47 19.12 9.43 11.81
C ILE A 47 19.09 8.00 12.38
N GLU A 48 20.23 7.52 12.86
CA GLU A 48 20.33 6.21 13.51
C GLU A 48 19.39 6.11 14.72
N LYS A 49 19.36 7.15 15.55
CA LYS A 49 18.44 7.22 16.69
C LYS A 49 16.97 7.17 16.23
N ILE A 50 16.60 7.94 15.20
CA ILE A 50 15.25 7.94 14.65
C ILE A 50 14.90 6.55 14.09
N ALA A 51 15.82 5.90 13.37
CA ALA A 51 15.61 4.58 12.80
C ALA A 51 15.34 3.52 13.88
N TYR A 52 16.14 3.51 14.93
CA TYR A 52 15.97 2.55 16.02
C TYR A 52 14.75 2.82 16.91
N GLU A 53 14.30 4.07 17.02
CA GLU A 53 13.04 4.43 17.68
C GLU A 53 11.81 3.90 16.91
N LEU A 54 11.92 3.69 15.60
CA LEU A 54 10.84 3.18 14.75
C LEU A 54 10.73 1.66 14.75
N MET A 55 11.79 0.95 15.09
CA MET A 55 11.90 -0.50 14.99
C MET A 55 11.70 -1.19 16.34
N SER A 56 11.04 -2.34 16.33
CA SER A 56 11.07 -3.26 17.48
C SER A 56 12.47 -3.89 17.63
N PRO A 57 12.78 -4.52 18.78
CA PRO A 57 14.05 -5.23 18.96
C PRO A 57 14.30 -6.33 17.90
N GLU A 58 13.24 -7.03 17.47
CA GLU A 58 13.30 -8.05 16.43
C GLU A 58 13.56 -7.44 15.05
N GLN A 59 12.89 -6.33 14.73
CA GLN A 59 13.08 -5.59 13.49
C GLN A 59 14.48 -4.98 13.43
N THR A 60 14.99 -4.46 14.54
CA THR A 60 16.38 -3.97 14.65
C THR A 60 17.38 -5.09 14.32
N LYS A 61 17.20 -6.29 14.89
CA LYS A 61 18.03 -7.44 14.59
C LYS A 61 18.00 -7.84 13.11
N ALA A 62 16.81 -7.83 12.51
CA ALA A 62 16.63 -8.11 11.08
C ALA A 62 17.32 -7.04 10.21
N PHE A 63 17.15 -5.77 10.55
CA PHE A 63 17.79 -4.65 9.86
C PHE A 63 19.32 -4.73 9.90
N GLU A 64 19.91 -5.04 11.05
CA GLU A 64 21.36 -5.20 11.19
C GLU A 64 21.91 -6.36 10.32
N ALA A 65 21.10 -7.40 10.09
CA ALA A 65 21.48 -8.53 9.25
C ALA A 65 21.29 -8.28 7.76
N THR A 66 20.24 -7.55 7.37
CA THR A 66 19.83 -7.37 5.96
C THR A 66 20.16 -6.00 5.39
N MET A 67 20.48 -5.01 6.25
CA MET A 67 20.73 -3.59 5.92
C MET A 67 19.51 -2.85 5.35
N GLU A 68 18.33 -3.48 5.38
CA GLU A 68 17.06 -2.92 4.91
C GLU A 68 15.91 -3.33 5.83
N MET A 69 14.95 -2.44 6.03
CA MET A 69 13.73 -2.70 6.79
C MET A 69 12.56 -1.93 6.20
N ASN A 70 11.47 -2.62 5.99
CA ASN A 70 10.19 -2.04 5.62
C ASN A 70 9.23 -2.10 6.82
N LEU A 71 8.61 -0.97 7.13
CA LEU A 71 7.63 -0.84 8.21
C LEU A 71 6.35 -0.24 7.65
N SER A 72 5.21 -0.63 8.19
CA SER A 72 3.93 0.01 7.93
C SER A 72 3.20 0.19 9.25
N PHE A 73 2.67 1.38 9.50
CA PHE A 73 1.91 1.67 10.71
C PHE A 73 0.92 2.82 10.53
N GLY A 74 -0.17 2.77 11.30
CA GLY A 74 -1.15 3.82 11.37
C GLY A 74 -0.87 4.77 12.53
N VAL A 75 -0.96 6.08 12.27
CA VAL A 75 -0.98 7.11 13.31
C VAL A 75 -2.41 7.57 13.51
N PRO A 76 -3.03 7.37 14.69
CA PRO A 76 -4.43 7.73 14.92
C PRO A 76 -4.72 9.17 14.52
N GLN A 77 -5.84 9.40 13.81
CA GLN A 77 -6.32 10.69 13.31
C GLN A 77 -5.45 11.37 12.25
N ILE A 78 -4.26 10.84 11.92
CA ILE A 78 -3.35 11.41 10.92
C ILE A 78 -3.42 10.58 9.63
N GLY A 79 -3.17 9.27 9.73
CA GLY A 79 -3.18 8.38 8.56
C GLY A 79 -2.18 7.26 8.67
N ASN A 80 -1.91 6.61 7.55
CA ASN A 80 -1.02 5.45 7.50
C ASN A 80 0.24 5.80 6.72
N PHE A 81 1.35 5.23 7.19
CA PHE A 81 2.67 5.51 6.67
C PHE A 81 3.41 4.21 6.40
N ARG A 82 4.12 4.19 5.30
CA ARG A 82 5.13 3.19 5.00
C ARG A 82 6.50 3.83 5.20
N VAL A 83 7.38 3.10 5.87
CA VAL A 83 8.75 3.55 6.14
C VAL A 83 9.71 2.51 5.59
N ASN A 84 10.61 2.94 4.73
CA ASN A 84 11.77 2.15 4.31
C ASN A 84 13.01 2.71 5.00
N ILE A 85 13.72 1.86 5.74
CA ILE A 85 14.99 2.18 6.41
C ILE A 85 16.06 1.36 5.71
N PHE A 86 17.15 1.99 5.28
CA PHE A 86 18.21 1.31 4.55
C PHE A 86 19.57 1.94 4.83
N ARG A 87 20.64 1.16 4.62
CA ARG A 87 22.01 1.68 4.70
C ARG A 87 22.48 2.22 3.36
N GLN A 88 23.11 3.40 3.40
CA GLN A 88 23.77 4.00 2.25
C GLN A 88 25.07 4.69 2.69
N ARG A 89 26.20 4.46 1.99
CA ARG A 89 27.49 5.09 2.28
C ARG A 89 27.89 5.04 3.77
N GLY A 90 27.64 3.89 4.44
CA GLY A 90 27.96 3.70 5.85
C GLY A 90 27.01 4.38 6.85
N SER A 91 26.00 5.10 6.41
CA SER A 91 24.97 5.69 7.27
C SER A 91 23.58 5.15 6.98
N ILE A 92 22.63 5.40 7.87
CA ILE A 92 21.22 5.06 7.68
C ILE A 92 20.52 6.18 6.92
N SER A 93 19.58 5.81 6.05
CA SER A 93 18.61 6.70 5.44
C SER A 93 17.20 6.16 5.66
N ILE A 94 16.21 7.07 5.71
CA ILE A 94 14.82 6.74 5.95
C ILE A 94 13.97 7.44 4.89
N VAL A 95 13.10 6.69 4.25
CA VAL A 95 12.06 7.22 3.37
C VAL A 95 10.71 6.90 4.00
N VAL A 96 9.90 7.92 4.21
CA VAL A 96 8.54 7.79 4.70
C VAL A 96 7.57 8.13 3.58
N ARG A 97 6.64 7.24 3.28
CA ARG A 97 5.54 7.46 2.33
C ARG A 97 4.22 7.53 3.06
N PHE A 98 3.45 8.57 2.77
CA PHE A 98 2.08 8.70 3.24
C PHE A 98 1.13 7.92 2.35
N ILE A 99 0.35 7.00 2.95
CA ILE A 99 -0.66 6.24 2.24
C ILE A 99 -1.96 7.04 2.27
N LEU A 100 -2.36 7.56 1.13
CA LEU A 100 -3.57 8.37 1.02
C LEU A 100 -4.80 7.52 1.35
N GLY A 101 -5.59 7.96 2.33
CA GLY A 101 -6.81 7.27 2.75
C GLY A 101 -8.06 7.62 1.94
N ASN A 102 -7.97 8.56 1.00
CA ASN A 102 -9.12 8.97 0.20
C ASN A 102 -9.15 8.22 -1.14
N ILE A 103 -10.03 7.23 -1.22
CA ILE A 103 -10.36 6.55 -2.47
C ILE A 103 -11.39 7.41 -3.21
N PRO A 104 -11.11 7.84 -4.44
CA PRO A 104 -12.09 8.61 -5.22
C PRO A 104 -13.33 7.76 -5.51
N GLN A 105 -14.49 8.39 -5.55
CA GLN A 105 -15.70 7.70 -5.98
C GLN A 105 -15.58 7.29 -7.45
N LEU A 106 -16.05 6.07 -7.77
CA LEU A 106 -16.00 5.56 -9.14
C LEU A 106 -16.69 6.49 -10.14
N SER A 107 -17.79 7.12 -9.73
CA SER A 107 -18.53 8.10 -10.53
C SER A 107 -17.82 9.45 -10.72
N ALA A 108 -16.80 9.74 -9.93
CA ALA A 108 -16.01 10.97 -10.04
C ALA A 108 -14.80 10.80 -10.96
N LEU A 109 -14.50 9.57 -11.36
CA LEU A 109 -13.50 9.26 -12.36
C LEU A 109 -14.18 9.24 -13.73
N ASP A 110 -13.56 9.85 -14.72
CA ASP A 110 -14.05 9.84 -16.10
C ASP A 110 -13.80 8.49 -16.76
N LEU A 111 -14.49 7.45 -16.24
CA LEU A 111 -14.34 6.06 -16.63
C LEU A 111 -15.67 5.49 -17.16
N PRO A 112 -15.64 4.46 -18.03
CA PRO A 112 -16.83 3.82 -18.53
C PRO A 112 -17.75 3.29 -17.40
N PRO A 113 -19.06 3.59 -17.42
CA PRO A 113 -20.02 3.19 -16.38
C PRO A 113 -20.08 1.66 -16.15
N VAL A 114 -19.77 0.87 -17.16
CA VAL A 114 -19.74 -0.60 -17.09
C VAL A 114 -18.83 -1.14 -15.97
N LEU A 115 -17.83 -0.37 -15.52
CA LEU A 115 -16.98 -0.78 -14.40
C LEU A 115 -17.77 -0.93 -13.09
N GLY A 116 -18.81 -0.12 -12.91
CA GLY A 116 -19.74 -0.24 -11.80
C GLY A 116 -20.52 -1.57 -11.82
N ASP A 117 -20.95 -2.01 -13.00
CA ASP A 117 -21.66 -3.29 -13.17
C ASP A 117 -20.70 -4.47 -12.99
N LEU A 118 -19.54 -4.41 -13.61
CA LEU A 118 -18.52 -5.46 -13.53
C LEU A 118 -18.09 -5.76 -12.09
N ILE A 119 -17.89 -4.74 -11.27
CA ILE A 119 -17.48 -4.96 -9.88
C ILE A 119 -18.61 -5.52 -9.00
N MET A 120 -19.85 -5.41 -9.44
CA MET A 120 -21.01 -5.98 -8.73
C MET A 120 -21.32 -7.42 -9.14
N GLU A 121 -20.63 -7.96 -10.12
CA GLU A 121 -20.77 -9.37 -10.52
C GLU A 121 -20.48 -10.32 -9.36
N LYS A 122 -21.06 -11.51 -9.42
CA LYS A 122 -20.87 -12.54 -8.38
C LYS A 122 -19.54 -13.27 -8.55
N ARG A 123 -19.11 -13.49 -9.80
CA ARG A 123 -17.94 -14.29 -10.16
C ARG A 123 -17.38 -13.84 -11.51
N GLY A 124 -16.13 -14.17 -11.74
CA GLY A 124 -15.44 -13.88 -12.99
C GLY A 124 -14.05 -13.32 -12.76
N LEU A 125 -13.34 -13.04 -13.83
CA LEU A 125 -12.03 -12.42 -13.80
C LEU A 125 -12.10 -11.07 -14.52
N VAL A 126 -11.67 -10.01 -13.84
CA VAL A 126 -11.52 -8.67 -14.39
C VAL A 126 -10.03 -8.32 -14.38
N LEU A 127 -9.46 -8.10 -15.55
CA LEU A 127 -8.07 -7.71 -15.71
C LEU A 127 -7.98 -6.23 -16.09
N ILE A 128 -7.21 -5.46 -15.34
CA ILE A 128 -6.91 -4.05 -15.65
C ILE A 128 -5.46 -3.97 -16.11
N VAL A 129 -5.28 -3.60 -17.37
CA VAL A 129 -3.99 -3.64 -18.06
C VAL A 129 -3.57 -2.22 -18.44
N GLY A 130 -2.29 -1.91 -18.28
CA GLY A 130 -1.73 -0.62 -18.65
C GLY A 130 -0.38 -0.33 -18.03
N ALA A 131 0.30 0.69 -18.52
CA ALA A 131 1.61 1.10 -18.02
C ALA A 131 1.54 1.60 -16.56
N THR A 132 2.70 1.65 -15.89
CA THR A 132 2.82 2.29 -14.58
C THR A 132 2.36 3.74 -14.64
N GLY A 133 1.58 4.17 -13.63
CA GLY A 133 1.05 5.54 -13.58
C GLY A 133 -0.20 5.77 -14.46
N SER A 134 -0.73 4.77 -15.15
CA SER A 134 -1.95 4.89 -15.98
C SER A 134 -3.27 4.94 -15.19
N GLY A 135 -3.22 4.87 -13.85
CA GLY A 135 -4.41 4.92 -13.01
C GLY A 135 -5.00 3.56 -12.64
N LYS A 136 -4.32 2.43 -12.92
CA LYS A 136 -4.83 1.07 -12.62
C LYS A 136 -5.25 0.92 -11.15
N SER A 137 -4.35 1.24 -10.22
CA SER A 137 -4.61 1.10 -8.77
C SER A 137 -5.75 2.00 -8.31
N THR A 138 -5.83 3.23 -8.81
CA THR A 138 -6.93 4.15 -8.50
C THR A 138 -8.26 3.62 -9.01
N THR A 139 -8.29 3.10 -10.23
CA THR A 139 -9.50 2.51 -10.84
C THR A 139 -9.98 1.31 -10.02
N ILE A 140 -9.08 0.37 -9.69
CA ILE A 140 -9.40 -0.82 -8.90
C ILE A 140 -9.88 -0.42 -7.50
N ALA A 141 -9.18 0.50 -6.83
CA ALA A 141 -9.58 0.98 -5.52
C ALA A 141 -10.99 1.56 -5.53
N SER A 142 -11.31 2.39 -6.53
CA SER A 142 -12.64 2.98 -6.69
C SER A 142 -13.72 1.93 -7.01
N MET A 143 -13.41 0.92 -7.82
CA MET A 143 -14.30 -0.21 -8.07
C MET A 143 -14.57 -1.01 -6.79
N LEU A 144 -13.52 -1.38 -6.06
CA LEU A 144 -13.66 -2.13 -4.81
C LEU A 144 -14.41 -1.34 -3.73
N ASP A 145 -14.16 -0.04 -3.63
CA ASP A 145 -14.89 0.82 -2.69
C ASP A 145 -16.36 0.98 -3.07
N HIS A 146 -16.67 1.01 -4.37
CA HIS A 146 -18.05 0.95 -4.88
C HIS A 146 -18.75 -0.34 -4.42
N ARG A 147 -18.11 -1.50 -4.59
CA ARG A 147 -18.64 -2.78 -4.10
C ARG A 147 -18.80 -2.78 -2.58
N ASN A 148 -17.78 -2.34 -1.85
CA ASN A 148 -17.77 -2.23 -0.39
C ASN A 148 -18.93 -1.37 0.14
N THR A 149 -19.29 -0.32 -0.59
CA THR A 149 -20.39 0.58 -0.24
C THR A 149 -21.76 -0.03 -0.53
N ASN A 150 -21.90 -0.82 -1.60
CA ASN A 150 -23.19 -1.23 -2.13
C ASN A 150 -23.56 -2.68 -1.86
N ARG A 151 -22.59 -3.56 -1.53
CA ARG A 151 -22.81 -5.00 -1.34
C ARG A 151 -22.21 -5.49 -0.04
N ALA A 152 -22.97 -6.29 0.71
CA ALA A 152 -22.46 -7.02 1.85
C ALA A 152 -21.64 -8.24 1.37
N GLY A 153 -20.54 -8.53 2.06
CA GLY A 153 -19.66 -9.65 1.76
C GLY A 153 -18.26 -9.44 2.29
N HIS A 154 -17.33 -10.26 1.81
CA HIS A 154 -15.92 -10.21 2.18
C HIS A 154 -15.06 -9.90 0.95
N ILE A 155 -14.31 -8.81 1.02
CA ILE A 155 -13.32 -8.42 0.03
C ILE A 155 -11.94 -8.71 0.60
N LEU A 156 -11.15 -9.51 -0.09
CA LEU A 156 -9.78 -9.82 0.27
C LEU A 156 -8.85 -9.17 -0.77
N THR A 157 -7.83 -8.45 -0.33
CA THR A 157 -6.77 -7.97 -1.22
C THR A 157 -5.42 -8.56 -0.84
N VAL A 158 -4.61 -8.86 -1.84
CA VAL A 158 -3.20 -9.23 -1.71
C VAL A 158 -2.41 -8.28 -2.59
N GLU A 159 -1.56 -7.47 -1.99
CA GLU A 159 -0.91 -6.33 -2.66
C GLU A 159 0.58 -6.25 -2.31
N ASP A 160 1.37 -5.65 -3.20
CA ASP A 160 2.79 -5.42 -3.01
C ASP A 160 3.20 -4.12 -3.71
N PRO A 161 3.02 -3.00 -3.01
CA PRO A 161 2.43 -2.78 -1.69
C PRO A 161 0.92 -2.36 -1.71
N ILE A 162 0.30 -2.23 -0.52
CA ILE A 162 -1.03 -1.60 -0.39
C ILE A 162 -0.91 -0.11 -0.73
N GLU A 163 -1.67 0.34 -1.74
CA GLU A 163 -1.67 1.75 -2.16
C GLU A 163 -2.82 2.56 -1.57
N PHE A 164 -3.96 1.92 -1.30
CA PHE A 164 -5.16 2.55 -0.73
C PHE A 164 -5.67 1.75 0.45
N LEU A 165 -6.12 2.42 1.49
CA LEU A 165 -6.70 1.77 2.66
C LEU A 165 -8.22 1.87 2.66
N PHE A 166 -8.86 0.71 2.74
CA PHE A 166 -10.31 0.60 2.77
C PHE A 166 -10.84 0.66 4.20
N LYS A 167 -11.91 1.43 4.39
CA LYS A 167 -12.74 1.31 5.60
C LYS A 167 -13.75 0.19 5.38
N HIS A 168 -14.06 -0.58 6.41
CA HIS A 168 -15.21 -1.49 6.37
C HIS A 168 -16.49 -0.66 6.22
N LYS A 169 -17.35 -1.06 5.26
CA LYS A 169 -18.65 -0.44 5.01
C LYS A 169 -19.73 -1.53 5.07
N LYS A 170 -20.39 -1.85 3.95
CA LYS A 170 -21.26 -3.03 3.87
C LYS A 170 -20.46 -4.32 3.80
N SER A 171 -19.29 -4.29 3.17
CA SER A 171 -18.37 -5.41 3.16
C SER A 171 -17.33 -5.32 4.29
N ILE A 172 -16.83 -6.48 4.72
CA ILE A 172 -15.56 -6.59 5.43
C ILE A 172 -14.45 -6.56 4.38
N VAL A 173 -13.43 -5.72 4.59
CA VAL A 173 -12.27 -5.66 3.69
C VAL A 173 -11.02 -6.03 4.46
N ASN A 174 -10.40 -7.14 4.08
CA ASN A 174 -9.10 -7.55 4.60
C ASN A 174 -8.05 -7.34 3.54
N GLN A 175 -7.04 -6.52 3.86
CA GLN A 175 -5.92 -6.21 2.99
C GLN A 175 -4.67 -6.86 3.54
N ARG A 176 -3.93 -7.53 2.66
CA ARG A 176 -2.69 -8.23 3.03
C ARG A 176 -1.55 -7.76 2.15
N GLU A 177 -0.51 -7.25 2.77
CA GLU A 177 0.70 -6.79 2.09
C GLU A 177 1.77 -7.88 2.10
N ILE A 178 2.39 -8.10 0.95
CA ILE A 178 3.52 -9.03 0.83
C ILE A 178 4.71 -8.53 1.66
N GLY A 179 5.32 -9.42 2.41
CA GLY A 179 6.45 -9.11 3.30
C GLY A 179 6.08 -8.51 4.65
N MET A 180 4.80 -8.09 4.82
CA MET A 180 4.28 -7.54 6.08
C MET A 180 3.25 -8.48 6.72
N ASP A 181 2.19 -8.81 5.97
CA ASP A 181 1.06 -9.60 6.44
C ASP A 181 1.09 -11.04 5.94
N THR A 182 1.93 -11.30 4.98
CA THR A 182 2.18 -12.62 4.38
C THR A 182 3.61 -12.68 3.84
N LEU A 183 4.19 -13.89 3.83
CA LEU A 183 5.59 -14.06 3.45
C LEU A 183 5.83 -13.74 1.97
N ASP A 184 4.97 -14.27 1.11
CA ASP A 184 5.10 -14.15 -0.34
C ASP A 184 3.74 -14.31 -1.04
N TRP A 185 3.73 -14.13 -2.35
CA TRP A 185 2.56 -14.29 -3.20
C TRP A 185 2.00 -15.71 -3.15
N ALA A 186 2.85 -16.73 -3.21
CA ALA A 186 2.43 -18.14 -3.23
C ALA A 186 1.68 -18.51 -1.94
N ALA A 187 2.22 -18.11 -0.78
CA ALA A 187 1.58 -18.33 0.51
C ALA A 187 0.25 -17.58 0.62
N ALA A 188 0.21 -16.32 0.18
CA ALA A 188 -1.00 -15.50 0.22
C ALA A 188 -2.12 -16.10 -0.65
N LEU A 189 -1.83 -16.37 -1.92
CA LEU A 189 -2.81 -16.90 -2.88
C LEU A 189 -3.28 -18.30 -2.49
N LYS A 190 -2.38 -19.20 -2.08
CA LYS A 190 -2.76 -20.53 -1.60
C LYS A 190 -3.77 -20.52 -0.45
N ASN A 191 -3.67 -19.51 0.43
CA ASN A 191 -4.54 -19.41 1.59
C ASN A 191 -5.77 -18.50 1.38
N ALA A 192 -5.83 -17.72 0.31
CA ALA A 192 -6.91 -16.78 0.03
C ALA A 192 -8.29 -17.45 0.07
N MET A 193 -8.44 -18.62 -0.57
CA MET A 193 -9.70 -19.37 -0.61
C MET A 193 -10.19 -19.85 0.76
N ARG A 194 -9.27 -20.04 1.72
CA ARG A 194 -9.63 -20.46 3.09
C ARG A 194 -10.16 -19.29 3.94
N GLN A 195 -10.07 -18.08 3.42
CA GLN A 195 -10.51 -16.85 4.08
C GLN A 195 -11.95 -16.48 3.67
N ALA A 196 -12.63 -17.32 2.92
CA ALA A 196 -14.01 -17.17 2.45
C ALA A 196 -14.30 -15.80 1.79
N PRO A 197 -13.53 -15.35 0.82
CA PRO A 197 -13.78 -14.09 0.14
C PRO A 197 -14.92 -14.22 -0.89
N ASP A 198 -15.71 -13.17 -1.06
CA ASP A 198 -16.63 -13.01 -2.19
C ASP A 198 -15.95 -12.32 -3.37
N CYS A 199 -14.96 -11.49 -3.07
CA CYS A 199 -14.19 -10.74 -4.06
C CYS A 199 -12.72 -10.74 -3.65
N ILE A 200 -11.83 -11.02 -4.60
CA ILE A 200 -10.38 -11.10 -4.38
C ILE A 200 -9.69 -10.10 -5.31
N LEU A 201 -8.80 -9.26 -4.77
CA LEU A 201 -7.84 -8.50 -5.56
C LEU A 201 -6.47 -9.18 -5.48
N ILE A 202 -5.89 -9.47 -6.64
CA ILE A 202 -4.46 -9.73 -6.80
C ILE A 202 -3.84 -8.45 -7.33
N GLY A 203 -3.05 -7.76 -6.51
CA GLY A 203 -2.51 -6.44 -6.82
C GLY A 203 -1.84 -6.39 -8.18
N GLU A 204 -1.00 -7.38 -8.49
CA GLU A 204 -0.47 -7.59 -9.83
C GLU A 204 -0.19 -9.09 -10.11
N ILE A 205 -0.35 -9.48 -11.35
CA ILE A 205 0.04 -10.81 -11.84
C ILE A 205 1.45 -10.68 -12.46
N ARG A 206 2.42 -11.28 -11.78
CA ARG A 206 3.84 -11.27 -12.21
C ARG A 206 4.27 -12.55 -12.90
N ASP A 207 3.56 -13.64 -12.66
CA ASP A 207 3.95 -14.99 -13.12
C ASP A 207 2.74 -15.85 -13.47
N ARG A 208 3.06 -17.04 -13.97
CA ARG A 208 2.06 -18.04 -14.37
C ARG A 208 1.24 -18.57 -13.19
N GLU A 209 1.84 -18.66 -12.00
CA GLU A 209 1.18 -19.20 -10.81
C GLU A 209 0.10 -18.24 -10.30
N ALA A 210 0.40 -16.94 -10.27
CA ALA A 210 -0.59 -15.90 -9.93
C ALA A 210 -1.74 -15.86 -10.94
N MET A 211 -1.48 -16.01 -12.24
CA MET A 211 -2.52 -16.10 -13.27
C MET A 211 -3.38 -17.37 -13.08
N ALA A 212 -2.76 -18.51 -12.81
CA ALA A 212 -3.48 -19.76 -12.57
C ALA A 212 -4.40 -19.64 -11.34
N ALA A 213 -3.93 -18.99 -10.27
CA ALA A 213 -4.74 -18.72 -9.08
C ALA A 213 -5.94 -17.80 -9.42
N ALA A 214 -5.74 -16.72 -10.17
CA ALA A 214 -6.81 -15.82 -10.58
C ALA A 214 -7.90 -16.53 -11.38
N LEU A 215 -7.50 -17.40 -12.32
CA LEU A 215 -8.42 -18.23 -13.10
C LEU A 215 -9.18 -19.23 -12.22
N ALA A 216 -8.48 -19.90 -11.29
CA ALA A 216 -9.09 -20.86 -10.37
C ALA A 216 -10.15 -20.18 -9.48
N TYR A 217 -9.87 -18.97 -8.96
CA TYR A 217 -10.85 -18.21 -8.15
C TYR A 217 -12.10 -17.89 -8.98
N ALA A 218 -11.92 -17.38 -10.19
CA ALA A 218 -13.03 -17.06 -11.09
C ALA A 218 -13.89 -18.30 -11.42
N GLN A 219 -13.25 -19.46 -11.65
CA GLN A 219 -13.93 -20.74 -11.93
C GLN A 219 -14.68 -21.28 -10.74
N THR A 220 -14.16 -21.07 -9.52
CA THR A 220 -14.75 -21.57 -8.27
C THR A 220 -15.83 -20.64 -7.70
N GLY A 221 -16.25 -19.63 -8.43
CA GLY A 221 -17.42 -18.81 -8.10
C GLY A 221 -17.12 -17.46 -7.43
N HIS A 222 -15.86 -17.01 -7.43
CA HIS A 222 -15.43 -15.75 -6.84
C HIS A 222 -15.24 -14.68 -7.91
N LEU A 223 -15.47 -13.42 -7.55
CA LEU A 223 -15.02 -12.32 -8.39
C LEU A 223 -13.53 -12.05 -8.11
N CYS A 224 -12.71 -12.17 -9.13
CA CYS A 224 -11.28 -11.88 -9.05
C CYS A 224 -10.94 -10.65 -9.89
N LEU A 225 -10.25 -9.68 -9.30
CA LEU A 225 -9.65 -8.54 -9.99
C LEU A 225 -8.14 -8.70 -9.95
N ALA A 226 -7.46 -8.29 -11.02
CA ALA A 226 -6.01 -8.26 -11.02
C ALA A 226 -5.46 -7.21 -11.98
N THR A 227 -4.21 -6.79 -11.77
CA THR A 227 -3.49 -5.95 -12.74
C THR A 227 -2.48 -6.75 -13.55
N LEU A 228 -2.23 -6.26 -14.75
CA LEU A 228 -1.14 -6.68 -15.63
C LEU A 228 -0.40 -5.47 -16.18
N HIS A 229 0.89 -5.63 -16.38
CA HIS A 229 1.78 -4.66 -17.04
C HIS A 229 2.03 -5.04 -18.49
#